data_447ece734e803f14d8c6f66ae84490c1
#
_entry.id   447ece734e803f14d8c6f66ae84490c1
#
_cell.length_a   1.000
_cell.length_b   1.000
_cell.length_c   1.000
_cell.angle_alpha   90.00
_cell.angle_beta   90.00
_cell.angle_gamma   90.00
#
_symmetry.space_group_name_H-M   'P 1'
#
loop_
_entity.id
_entity.type
_entity.pdbx_description
1 polymer ?
#
loop_
_entity_poly.entity_id
_entity_poly.type
_entity_poly.pdbx_seq_one_letter_code
_entity_poly.pdbx_strand_id
1 'polypeptide(L)'
;MSHPTKRILILTTGGTIAMQHDASLGGATPKMGAADLAAALPPELLERVELESDEIVNLPSSHFGLDTLWQIRQTVVEAVARSKAERIDGVVITHGTDVLEETAILLDLTVDSSRPVVLTGAMRTATQVGYEGFANLAAAVRVAASPEAHDLGALVVMNDEVHAARYVTKMHTLNVNTFQSPAWGPLGRVEGDRVLIGGRVTRRHIHCPALETRVELFKLTVGAEPAALEDALARGARGVVIEALGGGRIPPWWFPTIKRAIAAGVTLVAASRCPSGRLWDSYGYPGAVRDAVAAGC
;
A
#
# COMPACT_ATOMS: atom_id res chain seq x y z
N MET A 1 -8.04 -25.50 25.53
CA MET A 1 -8.35 -24.14 26.04
C MET A 1 -8.91 -23.35 24.87
N SER A 2 -10.16 -22.87 24.95
CA SER A 2 -10.73 -22.01 23.91
C SER A 2 -9.94 -20.71 23.89
N HIS A 3 -9.30 -20.40 22.79
CA HIS A 3 -8.73 -19.07 22.60
C HIS A 3 -9.86 -18.04 22.59
N PRO A 4 -9.69 -16.86 23.21
CA PRO A 4 -10.72 -15.83 23.13
C PRO A 4 -10.93 -15.46 21.66
N THR A 5 -12.21 -15.36 21.28
CA THR A 5 -12.62 -14.96 19.92
C THR A 5 -12.03 -13.59 19.60
N LYS A 6 -11.38 -13.46 18.45
CA LYS A 6 -10.80 -12.21 17.97
C LYS A 6 -11.83 -11.40 17.20
N ARG A 7 -11.93 -10.11 17.47
CA ARG A 7 -12.83 -9.20 16.74
C ARG A 7 -12.08 -8.54 15.58
N ILE A 8 -12.49 -8.85 14.36
CA ILE A 8 -11.86 -8.35 13.13
C ILE A 8 -12.84 -7.46 12.38
N LEU A 9 -12.39 -6.26 12.02
CA LEU A 9 -13.13 -5.34 11.17
C LEU A 9 -12.69 -5.50 9.72
N ILE A 10 -13.64 -5.81 8.84
CA ILE A 10 -13.44 -5.83 7.39
C ILE A 10 -13.95 -4.50 6.83
N LEU A 11 -13.04 -3.74 6.24
CA LEU A 11 -13.33 -2.50 5.51
C LEU A 11 -13.28 -2.77 4.02
N THR A 12 -14.34 -2.42 3.29
CA THR A 12 -14.38 -2.63 1.85
C THR A 12 -14.21 -1.31 1.11
N THR A 13 -13.43 -1.35 0.01
CA THR A 13 -13.21 -0.19 -0.85
C THR A 13 -13.55 -0.48 -2.31
N GLY A 14 -14.17 -1.63 -2.61
CA GLY A 14 -14.43 -2.12 -3.95
C GLY A 14 -13.26 -2.96 -4.49
N GLY A 15 -12.92 -2.75 -5.76
CA GLY A 15 -11.85 -3.50 -6.44
C GLY A 15 -12.29 -4.85 -6.99
N THR A 16 -11.38 -5.53 -7.69
CA THR A 16 -11.62 -6.77 -8.44
C THR A 16 -12.17 -7.91 -7.58
N ILE A 17 -11.80 -7.95 -6.30
CA ILE A 17 -12.29 -8.94 -5.33
C ILE A 17 -13.81 -8.93 -5.17
N ALA A 18 -14.44 -7.76 -5.33
CA ALA A 18 -15.88 -7.56 -5.24
C ALA A 18 -16.56 -7.51 -6.63
N MET A 19 -15.81 -7.67 -7.72
CA MET A 19 -16.34 -7.52 -9.08
C MET A 19 -16.86 -8.84 -9.64
N GLN A 20 -17.98 -8.69 -10.38
CA GLN A 20 -18.56 -9.74 -11.21
C GLN A 20 -18.76 -9.23 -12.63
N HIS A 21 -18.69 -10.14 -13.61
CA HIS A 21 -18.96 -9.77 -15.01
C HIS A 21 -20.41 -9.31 -15.20
N ASP A 22 -20.58 -8.15 -15.81
CA ASP A 22 -21.86 -7.63 -16.22
C ASP A 22 -21.95 -7.64 -17.75
N ALA A 23 -22.80 -8.52 -18.29
CA ALA A 23 -22.94 -8.68 -19.74
C ALA A 23 -23.52 -7.43 -20.40
N SER A 24 -24.31 -6.61 -19.67
CA SER A 24 -24.92 -5.39 -20.21
C SER A 24 -23.93 -4.25 -20.37
N LEU A 25 -22.88 -4.23 -19.53
CA LEU A 25 -21.81 -3.23 -19.55
C LEU A 25 -20.55 -3.74 -20.26
N GLY A 26 -20.53 -5.02 -20.67
CA GLY A 26 -19.40 -5.63 -21.38
C GLY A 26 -18.13 -5.75 -20.53
N GLY A 27 -18.24 -5.72 -19.19
CA GLY A 27 -17.09 -5.72 -18.29
C GLY A 27 -17.44 -6.11 -16.85
N ALA A 28 -16.43 -6.14 -15.99
CA ALA A 28 -16.63 -6.43 -14.57
C ALA A 28 -17.01 -5.16 -13.80
N THR A 29 -17.99 -5.29 -12.90
CA THR A 29 -18.46 -4.21 -12.03
C THR A 29 -18.54 -4.67 -10.59
N PRO A 30 -18.37 -3.77 -9.59
CA PRO A 30 -18.54 -4.10 -8.20
C PRO A 30 -20.00 -4.56 -7.93
N LYS A 31 -20.16 -5.80 -7.44
CA LYS A 31 -21.49 -6.38 -7.13
C LYS A 31 -21.55 -7.03 -5.75
N MET A 32 -20.40 -7.30 -5.12
CA MET A 32 -20.36 -7.92 -3.80
C MET A 32 -20.04 -6.86 -2.75
N GLY A 33 -20.89 -6.81 -1.73
CA GLY A 33 -20.69 -5.95 -0.57
C GLY A 33 -19.92 -6.64 0.55
N ALA A 34 -19.67 -5.92 1.63
CA ALA A 34 -18.95 -6.41 2.79
C ALA A 34 -19.58 -7.68 3.41
N ALA A 35 -20.91 -7.76 3.45
CA ALA A 35 -21.63 -8.92 3.97
C ALA A 35 -21.44 -10.17 3.10
N ASP A 36 -21.41 -10.02 1.77
CA ASP A 36 -21.20 -11.13 0.84
C ASP A 36 -19.79 -11.70 0.97
N LEU A 37 -18.80 -10.81 1.11
CA LEU A 37 -17.39 -11.19 1.31
C LEU A 37 -17.21 -11.91 2.66
N ALA A 38 -17.83 -11.43 3.73
CA ALA A 38 -17.77 -12.06 5.04
C ALA A 38 -18.43 -13.46 5.03
N ALA A 39 -19.57 -13.60 4.34
CA ALA A 39 -20.28 -14.88 4.22
C ALA A 39 -19.52 -15.94 3.41
N ALA A 40 -18.55 -15.53 2.59
CA ALA A 40 -17.71 -16.45 1.81
C ALA A 40 -16.52 -17.03 2.59
N LEU A 41 -16.32 -16.63 3.84
CA LEU A 41 -15.22 -17.15 4.67
C LEU A 41 -15.51 -18.57 5.16
N PRO A 42 -14.45 -19.39 5.34
CA PRO A 42 -14.59 -20.76 5.84
C PRO A 42 -15.25 -20.81 7.23
N PRO A 43 -16.21 -21.73 7.48
CA PRO A 43 -16.89 -21.85 8.78
C PRO A 43 -15.95 -21.99 9.97
N GLU A 44 -14.87 -22.76 9.83
CA GLU A 44 -13.87 -22.98 10.86
C GLU A 44 -13.10 -21.71 11.23
N LEU A 45 -13.03 -20.73 10.32
CA LEU A 45 -12.47 -19.40 10.62
C LEU A 45 -13.48 -18.55 11.38
N LEU A 46 -14.77 -18.61 10.98
CA LEU A 46 -15.84 -17.88 11.65
C LEU A 46 -16.08 -18.34 13.10
N GLU A 47 -15.74 -19.59 13.45
CA GLU A 47 -15.76 -20.06 14.84
C GLU A 47 -14.69 -19.40 15.73
N ARG A 48 -13.64 -18.84 15.14
CA ARG A 48 -12.49 -18.24 15.84
C ARG A 48 -12.49 -16.72 15.85
N VAL A 49 -13.29 -16.09 14.99
CA VAL A 49 -13.35 -14.63 14.84
C VAL A 49 -14.78 -14.11 14.91
N GLU A 50 -14.95 -12.96 15.52
CA GLU A 50 -16.15 -12.15 15.41
C GLU A 50 -15.89 -11.08 14.34
N LEU A 51 -16.73 -11.04 13.31
CA LEU A 51 -16.54 -10.13 12.18
C LEU A 51 -17.47 -8.93 12.29
N GLU A 52 -16.89 -7.76 12.17
CA GLU A 52 -17.60 -6.53 11.81
C GLU A 52 -17.23 -6.17 10.38
N SER A 53 -18.13 -5.52 9.66
CA SER A 53 -17.85 -5.06 8.30
C SER A 53 -18.44 -3.69 8.03
N ASP A 54 -17.71 -2.88 7.28
CA ASP A 54 -18.16 -1.55 6.84
C ASP A 54 -17.63 -1.26 5.43
N GLU A 55 -18.36 -0.45 4.69
CA GLU A 55 -18.01 -0.01 3.34
C GLU A 55 -17.57 1.45 3.38
N ILE A 56 -16.31 1.70 3.00
CA ILE A 56 -15.78 3.07 2.92
C ILE A 56 -16.15 3.70 1.58
N VAL A 57 -15.85 2.99 0.49
CA VAL A 57 -16.17 3.34 -0.90
C VAL A 57 -16.32 2.07 -1.71
N ASN A 58 -16.93 2.19 -2.89
CA ASN A 58 -17.06 1.05 -3.82
C ASN A 58 -16.62 1.48 -5.23
N LEU A 59 -15.30 1.63 -5.41
CA LEU A 59 -14.69 2.16 -6.62
C LEU A 59 -13.55 1.27 -7.12
N PRO A 60 -13.23 1.31 -8.42
CA PRO A 60 -11.92 0.85 -8.89
C PRO A 60 -10.79 1.67 -8.24
N SER A 61 -9.73 1.02 -7.77
CA SER A 61 -8.68 1.74 -7.05
C SER A 61 -7.91 2.76 -7.91
N SER A 62 -7.92 2.60 -9.23
CA SER A 62 -7.42 3.61 -10.18
C SER A 62 -8.21 4.94 -10.18
N HIS A 63 -9.38 4.96 -9.54
CA HIS A 63 -10.19 6.18 -9.36
C HIS A 63 -9.98 6.84 -8.00
N PHE A 64 -9.10 6.30 -7.15
CA PHE A 64 -8.83 6.90 -5.85
C PHE A 64 -8.04 8.19 -6.00
N GLY A 65 -8.50 9.21 -5.29
CA GLY A 65 -7.72 10.42 -5.02
C GLY A 65 -7.12 10.37 -3.61
N LEU A 66 -6.32 11.38 -3.30
CA LEU A 66 -5.71 11.52 -1.96
C LEU A 66 -6.76 11.61 -0.85
N ASP A 67 -7.93 12.19 -1.13
CA ASP A 67 -9.03 12.27 -0.16
C ASP A 67 -9.58 10.89 0.18
N THR A 68 -9.69 9.99 -0.80
CA THR A 68 -10.11 8.60 -0.58
C THR A 68 -9.10 7.85 0.28
N LEU A 69 -7.80 7.98 -0.02
CA LEU A 69 -6.74 7.38 0.78
C LEU A 69 -6.77 7.91 2.22
N TRP A 70 -7.00 9.21 2.37
CA TRP A 70 -7.08 9.84 3.68
C TRP A 70 -8.30 9.37 4.47
N GLN A 71 -9.46 9.23 3.82
CA GLN A 71 -10.67 8.65 4.42
C GLN A 71 -10.41 7.22 4.92
N ILE A 72 -9.80 6.36 4.10
CA ILE A 72 -9.40 5.00 4.50
C ILE A 72 -8.52 5.06 5.75
N ARG A 73 -7.51 5.91 5.74
CA ARG A 73 -6.60 6.09 6.89
C ARG A 73 -7.36 6.53 8.15
N GLN A 74 -8.26 7.50 8.05
CA GLN A 74 -9.04 7.98 9.20
C GLN A 74 -9.92 6.87 9.79
N THR A 75 -10.63 6.13 8.95
CA THR A 75 -11.46 5.00 9.38
C THR A 75 -10.63 3.94 10.12
N VAL A 76 -9.43 3.63 9.62
CA VAL A 76 -8.53 2.68 10.30
C VAL A 76 -8.06 3.22 11.65
N VAL A 77 -7.68 4.49 11.74
CA VAL A 77 -7.27 5.12 13.02
C VAL A 77 -8.39 5.07 14.04
N GLU A 78 -9.61 5.41 13.66
CA GLU A 78 -10.79 5.34 14.52
C GLU A 78 -11.07 3.90 14.98
N ALA A 79 -10.97 2.92 14.08
CA ALA A 79 -11.17 1.52 14.41
C ALA A 79 -10.15 1.00 15.44
N VAL A 80 -8.87 1.29 15.24
CA VAL A 80 -7.83 0.84 16.19
C VAL A 80 -7.81 1.62 17.50
N ALA A 81 -8.46 2.78 17.56
CA ALA A 81 -8.59 3.60 18.76
C ALA A 81 -9.81 3.25 19.64
N ARG A 82 -10.70 2.35 19.19
CA ARG A 82 -11.91 1.95 19.93
C ARG A 82 -11.61 1.51 21.36
N SER A 83 -12.55 1.76 22.27
CA SER A 83 -12.46 1.42 23.69
C SER A 83 -12.24 -0.10 23.93
N LYS A 84 -11.87 -0.48 25.16
CA LYS A 84 -11.69 -1.90 25.49
C LYS A 84 -12.94 -2.75 25.25
N ALA A 85 -14.14 -2.18 25.44
CA ALA A 85 -15.42 -2.90 25.28
C ALA A 85 -15.74 -3.14 23.78
N GLU A 86 -15.31 -2.23 22.91
CA GLU A 86 -15.56 -2.25 21.46
C GLU A 86 -14.28 -2.56 20.65
N ARG A 87 -13.29 -3.10 21.32
CA ARG A 87 -11.96 -3.29 20.79
C ARG A 87 -11.96 -4.16 19.54
N ILE A 88 -11.36 -3.66 18.47
CA ILE A 88 -10.98 -4.41 17.28
C ILE A 88 -9.58 -4.99 17.48
N ASP A 89 -9.39 -6.28 17.26
CA ASP A 89 -8.09 -6.95 17.38
C ASP A 89 -7.24 -6.84 16.11
N GLY A 90 -7.87 -6.69 14.94
CA GLY A 90 -7.23 -6.46 13.65
C GLY A 90 -8.18 -5.87 12.63
N VAL A 91 -7.63 -5.21 11.62
CA VAL A 91 -8.38 -4.62 10.51
C VAL A 91 -7.95 -5.30 9.20
N VAL A 92 -8.92 -5.68 8.37
CA VAL A 92 -8.72 -6.18 7.01
C VAL A 92 -9.35 -5.18 6.05
N ILE A 93 -8.62 -4.79 5.01
CA ILE A 93 -9.11 -3.87 3.97
C ILE A 93 -9.10 -4.61 2.64
N THR A 94 -10.28 -4.84 2.05
CA THR A 94 -10.35 -5.31 0.67
C THR A 94 -10.19 -4.13 -0.28
N HIS A 95 -9.27 -4.25 -1.22
CA HIS A 95 -8.79 -3.13 -2.01
C HIS A 95 -8.56 -3.52 -3.47
N GLY A 96 -8.75 -2.60 -4.39
CA GLY A 96 -8.32 -2.76 -5.77
C GLY A 96 -6.79 -2.76 -5.88
N THR A 97 -6.25 -3.60 -6.75
CA THR A 97 -4.80 -3.90 -6.75
C THR A 97 -3.92 -2.81 -7.38
N ASP A 98 -4.48 -1.81 -8.08
CA ASP A 98 -3.67 -0.86 -8.86
C ASP A 98 -2.91 0.15 -7.99
N VAL A 99 -3.49 0.58 -6.86
CA VAL A 99 -2.86 1.51 -5.90
C VAL A 99 -2.84 0.94 -4.47
N LEU A 100 -2.93 -0.38 -4.33
CA LEU A 100 -2.94 -1.06 -3.03
C LEU A 100 -1.64 -0.79 -2.26
N GLU A 101 -0.50 -0.84 -2.94
CA GLU A 101 0.81 -0.58 -2.32
C GLU A 101 0.93 0.85 -1.80
N GLU A 102 0.32 1.83 -2.46
CA GLU A 102 0.32 3.23 -2.04
C GLU A 102 -0.55 3.43 -0.78
N THR A 103 -1.72 2.81 -0.74
CA THR A 103 -2.56 2.81 0.46
C THR A 103 -1.85 2.10 1.62
N ALA A 104 -1.21 0.97 1.35
CA ALA A 104 -0.50 0.20 2.37
C ALA A 104 0.63 1.00 3.03
N ILE A 105 1.47 1.68 2.23
CA ILE A 105 2.57 2.48 2.79
C ILE A 105 2.07 3.72 3.53
N LEU A 106 0.97 4.36 3.08
CA LEU A 106 0.35 5.45 3.82
C LEU A 106 -0.10 5.00 5.21
N LEU A 107 -0.76 3.85 5.30
CA LEU A 107 -1.20 3.27 6.58
C LEU A 107 -0.01 2.87 7.46
N ASP A 108 1.02 2.23 6.91
CA ASP A 108 2.23 1.84 7.67
C ASP A 108 2.93 3.04 8.30
N LEU A 109 2.99 4.15 7.58
CA LEU A 109 3.67 5.37 8.04
C LEU A 109 2.83 6.20 9.02
N THR A 110 1.49 6.14 8.94
CA THR A 110 0.63 7.12 9.63
C THR A 110 -0.37 6.53 10.63
N VAL A 111 -0.48 5.20 10.72
CA VAL A 111 -1.30 4.53 11.73
C VAL A 111 -0.42 4.02 12.86
N ASP A 112 -0.52 4.66 14.02
CA ASP A 112 0.21 4.24 15.23
C ASP A 112 -0.60 3.19 16.00
N SER A 113 -0.38 1.93 15.65
CA SER A 113 -1.04 0.79 16.29
C SER A 113 -0.14 -0.44 16.29
N SER A 114 -0.20 -1.21 17.37
CA SER A 114 0.39 -2.55 17.41
C SER A 114 -0.50 -3.61 16.75
N ARG A 115 -1.79 -3.31 16.55
CA ARG A 115 -2.76 -4.23 15.95
C ARG A 115 -2.50 -4.37 14.45
N PRO A 116 -2.66 -5.59 13.90
CA PRO A 116 -2.50 -5.80 12.47
C PRO A 116 -3.48 -4.98 11.65
N VAL A 117 -2.97 -4.33 10.60
CA VAL A 117 -3.75 -3.70 9.53
C VAL A 117 -3.37 -4.40 8.23
N VAL A 118 -4.28 -5.14 7.64
CA VAL A 118 -4.00 -6.05 6.54
C VAL A 118 -4.78 -5.62 5.30
N LEU A 119 -4.09 -5.38 4.20
CA LEU A 119 -4.71 -5.13 2.90
C LEU A 119 -4.68 -6.41 2.06
N THR A 120 -5.75 -6.63 1.32
CA THR A 120 -5.88 -7.74 0.39
C THR A 120 -6.73 -7.37 -0.81
N GLY A 121 -6.71 -8.21 -1.84
CA GLY A 121 -7.48 -8.00 -3.06
C GLY A 121 -7.56 -9.26 -3.90
N ALA A 122 -7.91 -9.11 -5.18
CA ALA A 122 -7.87 -10.20 -6.14
C ALA A 122 -7.43 -9.69 -7.53
N MET A 123 -6.74 -10.54 -8.28
CA MET A 123 -6.36 -10.28 -9.65
C MET A 123 -7.43 -10.74 -10.63
N ARG A 124 -8.20 -11.76 -10.27
CA ARG A 124 -9.33 -12.29 -11.03
C ARG A 124 -10.64 -11.84 -10.43
N THR A 125 -11.66 -11.64 -11.26
CA THR A 125 -13.03 -11.36 -10.81
C THR A 125 -13.72 -12.62 -10.34
N ALA A 126 -14.75 -12.51 -9.52
CA ALA A 126 -15.47 -13.64 -8.95
C ALA A 126 -16.10 -14.58 -9.99
N THR A 127 -16.26 -14.14 -11.23
CA THR A 127 -16.78 -14.96 -12.35
C THR A 127 -15.69 -15.63 -13.18
N GLN A 128 -14.42 -15.34 -12.95
CA GLN A 128 -13.31 -15.95 -13.69
C GLN A 128 -12.88 -17.27 -13.06
N VAL A 129 -12.45 -18.21 -13.91
CA VAL A 129 -11.88 -19.50 -13.47
C VAL A 129 -10.61 -19.23 -12.67
N GLY A 130 -10.52 -19.87 -11.50
CA GLY A 130 -9.39 -19.70 -10.58
C GLY A 130 -9.41 -18.37 -9.82
N TYR A 131 -10.59 -17.78 -9.59
CA TYR A 131 -10.78 -16.65 -8.68
C TYR A 131 -10.17 -16.96 -7.31
N GLU A 132 -9.27 -16.10 -6.88
CA GLU A 132 -8.50 -16.29 -5.65
C GLU A 132 -8.92 -15.36 -4.51
N GLY A 133 -9.89 -14.47 -4.74
CA GLY A 133 -10.27 -13.43 -3.78
C GLY A 133 -10.72 -13.97 -2.43
N PHE A 134 -11.51 -15.05 -2.39
CA PHE A 134 -11.95 -15.63 -1.11
C PHE A 134 -10.81 -16.28 -0.34
N ALA A 135 -9.84 -16.91 -1.04
CA ALA A 135 -8.65 -17.45 -0.41
C ALA A 135 -7.78 -16.33 0.18
N ASN A 136 -7.56 -15.26 -0.58
CA ASN A 136 -6.83 -14.09 -0.12
C ASN A 136 -7.51 -13.41 1.07
N LEU A 137 -8.84 -13.29 1.06
CA LEU A 137 -9.60 -12.72 2.18
C LEU A 137 -9.46 -13.59 3.44
N ALA A 138 -9.61 -14.91 3.31
CA ALA A 138 -9.46 -15.84 4.42
C ALA A 138 -8.03 -15.79 5.00
N ALA A 139 -6.99 -15.72 4.16
CA ALA A 139 -5.62 -15.55 4.59
C ALA A 139 -5.42 -14.21 5.32
N ALA A 140 -5.97 -13.12 4.79
CA ALA A 140 -5.90 -11.79 5.41
C ALA A 140 -6.56 -11.76 6.79
N VAL A 141 -7.74 -12.38 6.96
CA VAL A 141 -8.43 -12.49 8.25
C VAL A 141 -7.61 -13.33 9.25
N ARG A 142 -7.00 -14.44 8.81
CA ARG A 142 -6.09 -15.23 9.67
C ARG A 142 -4.91 -14.39 10.16
N VAL A 143 -4.29 -13.62 9.27
CA VAL A 143 -3.17 -12.74 9.63
C VAL A 143 -3.63 -11.65 10.58
N ALA A 144 -4.77 -11.01 10.33
CA ALA A 144 -5.31 -9.96 11.20
C ALA A 144 -5.67 -10.47 12.61
N ALA A 145 -6.04 -11.75 12.73
CA ALA A 145 -6.34 -12.39 14.00
C ALA A 145 -5.09 -12.97 14.71
N SER A 146 -3.95 -13.02 14.03
CA SER A 146 -2.73 -13.67 14.54
C SER A 146 -1.93 -12.77 15.48
N PRO A 147 -1.51 -13.26 16.65
CA PRO A 147 -0.60 -12.54 17.53
C PRO A 147 0.79 -12.30 16.90
N GLU A 148 1.23 -13.17 15.98
CA GLU A 148 2.50 -13.03 15.28
C GLU A 148 2.56 -11.80 14.38
N ALA A 149 1.40 -11.31 13.91
CA ALA A 149 1.29 -10.14 13.06
C ALA A 149 1.28 -8.80 13.84
N HIS A 150 1.30 -8.85 15.16
CA HIS A 150 1.37 -7.63 15.98
C HIS A 150 2.71 -6.91 15.79
N ASP A 151 2.64 -5.56 15.80
CA ASP A 151 3.79 -4.65 15.65
C ASP A 151 4.53 -4.75 14.31
N LEU A 152 3.90 -5.35 13.28
CA LEU A 152 4.49 -5.42 11.93
C LEU A 152 4.10 -4.24 11.02
N GLY A 153 3.22 -3.34 11.48
CA GLY A 153 2.70 -2.24 10.66
C GLY A 153 1.57 -2.69 9.74
N ALA A 154 1.40 -1.98 8.62
CA ALA A 154 0.48 -2.41 7.60
C ALA A 154 1.10 -3.53 6.76
N LEU A 155 0.28 -4.54 6.47
CA LEU A 155 0.66 -5.74 5.74
C LEU A 155 -0.18 -5.88 4.47
N VAL A 156 0.41 -6.46 3.44
CA VAL A 156 -0.32 -6.91 2.25
C VAL A 156 -0.30 -8.44 2.23
N VAL A 157 -1.47 -9.04 2.18
CA VAL A 157 -1.63 -10.50 2.15
C VAL A 157 -2.30 -10.90 0.85
N MET A 158 -1.54 -11.54 -0.01
CA MET A 158 -1.95 -12.01 -1.33
C MET A 158 -1.25 -13.32 -1.65
N ASN A 159 -1.98 -14.27 -2.25
CA ASN A 159 -1.40 -15.55 -2.69
C ASN A 159 -0.64 -16.27 -1.55
N ASP A 160 -1.24 -16.27 -0.35
CA ASP A 160 -0.71 -16.85 0.90
C ASP A 160 0.60 -16.23 1.41
N GLU A 161 1.13 -15.18 0.77
CA GLU A 161 2.32 -14.46 1.23
C GLU A 161 1.93 -13.22 2.05
N VAL A 162 2.71 -12.96 3.11
CA VAL A 162 2.56 -11.79 3.99
C VAL A 162 3.70 -10.83 3.72
N HIS A 163 3.38 -9.66 3.17
CA HIS A 163 4.37 -8.65 2.80
C HIS A 163 4.27 -7.42 3.71
N ALA A 164 5.42 -6.82 4.06
CA ALA A 164 5.43 -5.50 4.66
C ALA A 164 5.07 -4.42 3.63
N ALA A 165 4.24 -3.46 4.01
CA ALA A 165 3.83 -2.36 3.15
C ALA A 165 5.00 -1.60 2.49
N ARG A 166 6.11 -1.44 3.19
CA ARG A 166 7.30 -0.72 2.70
C ARG A 166 8.14 -1.47 1.67
N TYR A 167 7.86 -2.75 1.44
CA TYR A 167 8.67 -3.61 0.56
C TYR A 167 7.88 -4.17 -0.60
N VAL A 168 6.56 -4.21 -0.47
CA VAL A 168 5.65 -4.80 -1.46
C VAL A 168 5.45 -3.85 -2.64
N THR A 169 5.38 -4.43 -3.83
CA THR A 169 4.97 -3.72 -5.05
C THR A 169 4.30 -4.68 -6.02
N LYS A 170 3.43 -4.14 -6.88
CA LYS A 170 2.74 -4.87 -7.94
C LYS A 170 3.69 -5.07 -9.13
N MET A 171 4.24 -6.27 -9.26
CA MET A 171 5.28 -6.60 -10.25
C MET A 171 4.72 -7.12 -11.59
N HIS A 172 3.45 -7.49 -11.64
CA HIS A 172 2.84 -8.05 -12.84
C HIS A 172 1.40 -7.56 -13.01
N THR A 173 0.98 -7.35 -14.24
CA THR A 173 -0.34 -6.79 -14.55
C THR A 173 -1.50 -7.76 -14.34
N LEU A 174 -1.29 -9.08 -14.44
CA LEU A 174 -2.35 -10.09 -14.46
C LEU A 174 -2.10 -11.32 -13.56
N ASN A 175 -0.86 -11.61 -13.17
CA ASN A 175 -0.54 -12.81 -12.42
C ASN A 175 -1.14 -12.72 -11.00
N VAL A 176 -1.68 -13.82 -10.48
CA VAL A 176 -2.17 -13.89 -9.09
C VAL A 176 -1.03 -13.67 -8.07
N ASN A 177 0.18 -14.12 -8.40
CA ASN A 177 1.40 -13.84 -7.62
C ASN A 177 2.05 -12.53 -8.07
N THR A 178 1.27 -11.45 -8.13
CA THR A 178 1.74 -10.16 -8.64
C THR A 178 2.42 -9.29 -7.59
N PHE A 179 2.00 -9.38 -6.33
CA PHE A 179 2.61 -8.62 -5.26
C PHE A 179 3.87 -9.31 -4.76
N GLN A 180 4.98 -8.61 -4.82
CA GLN A 180 6.29 -9.11 -4.46
C GLN A 180 7.03 -8.09 -3.58
N SER A 181 7.97 -8.57 -2.80
CA SER A 181 8.94 -7.76 -2.08
C SER A 181 10.35 -8.00 -2.66
N PRO A 182 10.72 -7.38 -3.78
CA PRO A 182 11.88 -7.79 -4.58
C PRO A 182 13.22 -7.77 -3.84
N ALA A 183 13.37 -6.85 -2.86
CA ALA A 183 14.63 -6.69 -2.12
C ALA A 183 14.74 -7.63 -0.91
N TRP A 184 13.62 -7.98 -0.28
CA TRP A 184 13.63 -8.58 1.07
C TRP A 184 12.81 -9.87 1.17
N GLY A 185 11.99 -10.19 0.17
CA GLY A 185 11.03 -11.28 0.23
C GLY A 185 9.84 -10.96 1.14
N PRO A 186 8.86 -11.88 1.24
CA PRO A 186 7.75 -11.78 2.17
C PRO A 186 8.24 -11.92 3.62
N LEU A 187 7.53 -11.31 4.57
CA LEU A 187 7.78 -11.48 6.01
C LEU A 187 7.36 -12.86 6.50
N GLY A 188 6.39 -13.47 5.82
CA GLY A 188 5.83 -14.74 6.23
C GLY A 188 4.84 -15.27 5.20
N ARG A 189 4.12 -16.30 5.60
CA ARG A 189 3.10 -16.96 4.77
C ARG A 189 1.98 -17.55 5.60
N VAL A 190 0.88 -17.83 4.95
CA VAL A 190 -0.24 -18.58 5.51
C VAL A 190 -0.20 -20.02 4.97
N GLU A 191 -0.14 -21.00 5.86
CA GLU A 191 -0.13 -22.42 5.51
C GLU A 191 -1.31 -23.13 6.20
N GLY A 192 -2.37 -23.37 5.43
CA GLY A 192 -3.62 -23.89 5.98
C GLY A 192 -4.26 -22.92 6.98
N ASP A 193 -4.31 -23.29 8.26
CA ASP A 193 -4.86 -22.45 9.34
C ASP A 193 -3.76 -21.66 10.12
N ARG A 194 -2.49 -21.81 9.75
CA ARG A 194 -1.34 -21.25 10.47
C ARG A 194 -0.77 -20.03 9.76
N VAL A 195 -0.45 -19.01 10.54
CA VAL A 195 0.30 -17.83 10.10
C VAL A 195 1.74 -18.00 10.58
N LEU A 196 2.68 -17.99 9.65
CA LEU A 196 4.11 -18.17 9.92
C LEU A 196 4.83 -16.87 9.55
N ILE A 197 5.37 -16.18 10.55
CA ILE A 197 6.16 -14.95 10.37
C ILE A 197 7.63 -15.27 10.62
N GLY A 198 8.45 -15.18 9.58
CA GLY A 198 9.90 -15.42 9.63
C GLY A 198 10.74 -14.15 9.71
N GLY A 199 10.16 -12.98 9.44
CA GLY A 199 10.85 -11.70 9.45
C GLY A 199 10.08 -10.59 10.15
N ARG A 200 10.79 -9.54 10.58
CA ARG A 200 10.21 -8.32 11.15
C ARG A 200 10.83 -7.09 10.51
N VAL A 201 10.07 -6.00 10.50
CA VAL A 201 10.53 -4.70 9.99
C VAL A 201 10.68 -3.70 11.12
N THR A 202 11.67 -2.83 11.02
CA THR A 202 11.75 -1.66 11.90
C THR A 202 10.74 -0.62 11.41
N ARG A 203 9.69 -0.41 12.19
CA ARG A 203 8.66 0.57 11.87
C ARG A 203 9.16 2.00 12.07
N ARG A 204 8.64 2.91 11.25
CA ARG A 204 8.74 4.35 11.45
C ARG A 204 7.35 4.92 11.35
N HIS A 205 6.90 5.57 12.40
CA HIS A 205 5.65 6.29 12.42
C HIS A 205 5.91 7.78 12.19
N ILE A 206 5.07 8.40 11.37
CA ILE A 206 5.09 9.83 11.07
C ILE A 206 3.79 10.43 11.60
N HIS A 207 3.89 11.35 12.55
CA HIS A 207 2.73 12.12 12.94
C HIS A 207 2.26 12.99 11.76
N CYS A 208 1.13 12.63 11.18
CA CYS A 208 0.60 13.26 9.98
C CYS A 208 -0.86 13.71 10.23
N PRO A 209 -1.09 14.98 10.59
CA PRO A 209 -2.43 15.50 10.82
C PRO A 209 -3.19 15.77 9.52
N ALA A 210 -2.48 16.01 8.42
CA ALA A 210 -3.04 16.23 7.08
C ALA A 210 -1.99 15.92 6.01
N LEU A 211 -2.43 15.62 4.79
CA LEU A 211 -1.53 15.43 3.64
C LEU A 211 -1.23 16.78 2.98
N GLU A 212 0.04 17.00 2.60
CA GLU A 212 0.37 18.01 1.59
C GLU A 212 0.07 17.41 0.21
N THR A 213 -0.92 17.93 -0.48
CA THR A 213 -1.39 17.40 -1.77
C THR A 213 -0.63 17.92 -2.96
N ARG A 214 0.19 18.99 -2.80
CA ARG A 214 0.99 19.59 -3.86
C ARG A 214 2.37 18.97 -3.96
N VAL A 215 2.42 17.65 -4.05
CA VAL A 215 3.64 16.86 -4.21
C VAL A 215 3.61 16.18 -5.57
N GLU A 216 4.68 16.35 -6.34
CA GLU A 216 4.80 15.80 -7.69
C GLU A 216 5.86 14.70 -7.74
N LEU A 217 5.66 13.71 -8.60
CA LEU A 217 6.61 12.63 -8.86
C LEU A 217 7.11 12.67 -10.30
N PHE A 218 8.42 12.71 -10.48
CA PHE A 218 9.06 12.68 -11.80
C PHE A 218 9.95 11.45 -11.96
N LYS A 219 9.60 10.57 -12.89
CA LYS A 219 10.45 9.45 -13.28
C LYS A 219 11.37 9.86 -14.41
N LEU A 220 12.67 9.87 -14.17
CA LEU A 220 13.67 10.28 -15.17
C LEU A 220 13.89 9.21 -16.23
N THR A 221 14.00 9.66 -17.48
CA THR A 221 14.32 8.86 -18.66
C THR A 221 15.46 9.51 -19.45
N VAL A 222 15.93 8.84 -20.51
CA VAL A 222 16.86 9.43 -21.47
C VAL A 222 16.18 10.62 -22.13
N GLY A 223 16.89 11.78 -22.19
CA GLY A 223 16.37 13.00 -22.77
C GLY A 223 15.34 13.74 -21.92
N ALA A 224 15.15 13.35 -20.66
CA ALA A 224 14.26 14.08 -19.75
C ALA A 224 14.77 15.50 -19.52
N GLU A 225 13.92 16.48 -19.78
CA GLU A 225 14.17 17.91 -19.55
C GLU A 225 13.45 18.40 -18.29
N PRO A 226 13.95 19.44 -17.61
CA PRO A 226 13.37 19.95 -16.37
C PRO A 226 12.08 20.75 -16.56
N ALA A 227 11.56 20.91 -17.78
CA ALA A 227 10.39 21.73 -18.07
C ALA A 227 9.15 21.32 -17.23
N ALA A 228 8.91 20.02 -17.08
CA ALA A 228 7.80 19.54 -16.25
C ALA A 228 7.96 19.91 -14.76
N LEU A 229 9.19 19.94 -14.26
CA LEU A 229 9.51 20.43 -12.91
C LEU A 229 9.25 21.94 -12.82
N GLU A 230 9.64 22.71 -13.82
CA GLU A 230 9.39 24.15 -13.88
C GLU A 230 7.90 24.48 -13.88
N ASP A 231 7.11 23.73 -14.64
CA ASP A 231 5.65 23.85 -14.65
C ASP A 231 5.03 23.50 -13.28
N ALA A 232 5.50 22.44 -12.64
CA ALA A 232 5.04 22.07 -11.30
C ALA A 232 5.32 23.16 -10.26
N LEU A 233 6.52 23.76 -10.31
CA LEU A 233 6.89 24.89 -9.46
C LEU A 233 6.00 26.11 -9.72
N ALA A 234 5.72 26.41 -10.99
CA ALA A 234 4.83 27.50 -11.37
C ALA A 234 3.38 27.28 -10.86
N ARG A 235 2.92 26.04 -10.77
CA ARG A 235 1.63 25.67 -10.15
C ARG A 235 1.66 25.63 -8.62
N GLY A 236 2.80 25.90 -7.99
CA GLY A 236 2.92 25.97 -6.53
C GLY A 236 3.19 24.62 -5.85
N ALA A 237 3.90 23.69 -6.50
CA ALA A 237 4.36 22.46 -5.87
C ALA A 237 5.14 22.77 -4.58
N ARG A 238 4.87 22.00 -3.53
CA ARG A 238 5.50 22.11 -2.20
C ARG A 238 6.50 20.99 -1.94
N GLY A 239 6.36 19.89 -2.66
CA GLY A 239 7.27 18.77 -2.62
C GLY A 239 7.45 18.15 -4.00
N VAL A 240 8.61 17.56 -4.23
CA VAL A 240 8.93 16.85 -5.46
C VAL A 240 9.73 15.60 -5.13
N VAL A 241 9.30 14.46 -5.66
CA VAL A 241 10.07 13.22 -5.65
C VAL A 241 10.62 13.00 -7.06
N ILE A 242 11.92 12.75 -7.15
CA ILE A 242 12.60 12.44 -8.42
C ILE A 242 13.02 10.96 -8.38
N GLU A 243 12.36 10.13 -9.17
CA GLU A 243 12.84 8.77 -9.48
C GLU A 243 14.03 8.84 -10.43
N ALA A 244 15.21 8.96 -9.85
CA ALA A 244 16.48 9.13 -10.53
C ALA A 244 16.96 7.87 -11.25
N LEU A 245 17.93 8.02 -12.13
CA LEU A 245 18.51 6.95 -12.95
C LEU A 245 19.41 6.03 -12.12
N GLY A 246 19.22 4.73 -12.24
CA GLY A 246 20.06 3.72 -11.58
C GLY A 246 20.21 3.99 -10.09
N GLY A 247 21.41 4.03 -9.56
CA GLY A 247 21.67 4.30 -8.14
C GLY A 247 21.54 5.76 -7.72
N GLY A 248 20.73 6.59 -8.41
CA GLY A 248 20.37 7.94 -7.96
C GLY A 248 20.99 9.08 -8.79
N ARG A 249 21.27 8.86 -10.09
CA ARG A 249 21.85 9.90 -10.95
C ARG A 249 20.78 10.77 -11.56
N ILE A 250 21.02 12.07 -11.51
CA ILE A 250 20.15 13.10 -12.11
C ILE A 250 20.95 13.80 -13.20
N PRO A 251 20.40 13.98 -14.41
CA PRO A 251 21.11 14.69 -15.49
C PRO A 251 21.56 16.09 -15.05
N PRO A 252 22.81 16.51 -15.37
CA PRO A 252 23.39 17.77 -14.86
C PRO A 252 22.54 19.01 -15.15
N TRP A 253 21.81 19.02 -16.27
CA TRP A 253 20.97 20.16 -16.68
C TRP A 253 19.70 20.32 -15.83
N TRP A 254 19.36 19.36 -14.96
CA TRP A 254 18.27 19.47 -13.97
C TRP A 254 18.65 20.34 -12.76
N PHE A 255 19.93 20.38 -12.40
CA PHE A 255 20.37 21.01 -11.16
C PHE A 255 20.09 22.51 -11.05
N PRO A 256 20.16 23.33 -12.13
CA PRO A 256 19.75 24.72 -12.01
C PRO A 256 18.31 24.87 -11.51
N THR A 257 17.38 24.10 -12.05
CA THR A 257 15.97 24.12 -11.61
C THR A 257 15.77 23.52 -10.23
N ILE A 258 16.44 22.40 -9.90
CA ILE A 258 16.44 21.80 -8.55
C ILE A 258 16.89 22.84 -7.50
N LYS A 259 18.00 23.52 -7.72
CA LYS A 259 18.51 24.53 -6.78
C LYS A 259 17.54 25.70 -6.60
N ARG A 260 16.90 26.19 -7.69
CA ARG A 260 15.87 27.21 -7.59
C ARG A 260 14.67 26.75 -6.76
N ALA A 261 14.21 25.50 -6.95
CA ALA A 261 13.12 24.92 -6.21
C ALA A 261 13.41 24.85 -4.70
N ILE A 262 14.58 24.35 -4.33
CA ILE A 262 15.03 24.27 -2.93
C ILE A 262 15.16 25.66 -2.31
N ALA A 263 15.75 26.62 -3.03
CA ALA A 263 15.85 28.00 -2.58
C ALA A 263 14.47 28.67 -2.38
N ALA A 264 13.45 28.24 -3.12
CA ALA A 264 12.06 28.64 -2.95
C ALA A 264 11.31 27.88 -1.83
N GLY A 265 11.98 27.00 -1.09
CA GLY A 265 11.41 26.27 0.02
C GLY A 265 10.64 24.99 -0.38
N VAL A 266 10.82 24.50 -1.60
CA VAL A 266 10.24 23.22 -2.04
C VAL A 266 11.10 22.07 -1.54
N THR A 267 10.48 21.08 -0.89
CA THR A 267 11.18 19.87 -0.45
C THR A 267 11.42 18.94 -1.65
N LEU A 268 12.68 18.59 -1.91
CA LEU A 268 13.04 17.62 -2.93
C LEU A 268 13.57 16.32 -2.31
N VAL A 269 13.09 15.19 -2.84
CA VAL A 269 13.52 13.85 -2.45
C VAL A 269 14.01 13.13 -3.70
N ALA A 270 15.23 12.61 -3.66
CA ALA A 270 15.73 11.71 -4.70
C ALA A 270 15.48 10.26 -4.29
N ALA A 271 14.80 9.51 -5.16
CA ALA A 271 14.63 8.06 -5.08
C ALA A 271 15.27 7.40 -6.31
N SER A 272 15.25 6.09 -6.40
CA SER A 272 15.65 5.39 -7.63
C SER A 272 14.44 4.84 -8.36
N ARG A 273 14.46 4.89 -9.69
CA ARG A 273 13.48 4.14 -10.52
C ARG A 273 13.71 2.62 -10.51
N CYS A 274 14.82 2.16 -9.93
CA CYS A 274 15.05 0.73 -9.74
C CYS A 274 14.18 0.19 -8.60
N PRO A 275 13.54 -0.99 -8.76
CA PRO A 275 12.63 -1.54 -7.75
C PRO A 275 13.34 -2.00 -6.47
N SER A 276 14.65 -2.09 -6.48
CA SER A 276 15.45 -2.50 -5.32
C SER A 276 16.83 -1.87 -5.31
N GLY A 277 17.50 -1.92 -4.17
CA GLY A 277 18.79 -1.30 -3.93
C GLY A 277 18.68 0.10 -3.34
N ARG A 278 19.78 0.60 -2.78
CA ARG A 278 19.86 1.94 -2.21
C ARG A 278 20.49 2.92 -3.19
N LEU A 279 20.28 4.20 -3.00
CA LEU A 279 21.07 5.23 -3.64
C LEU A 279 22.53 5.04 -3.26
N TRP A 280 23.43 5.18 -4.24
CA TRP A 280 24.84 4.91 -4.03
C TRP A 280 25.71 5.98 -4.68
N ASP A 281 26.58 6.60 -3.88
CA ASP A 281 27.50 7.63 -4.30
C ASP A 281 28.94 7.12 -4.36
N SER A 282 29.36 6.72 -5.56
CA SER A 282 30.73 6.29 -5.84
C SER A 282 31.36 7.04 -7.03
N TYR A 283 30.64 8.01 -7.61
CA TYR A 283 31.04 8.67 -8.84
C TYR A 283 31.41 10.14 -8.66
N GLY A 284 32.40 10.58 -9.42
CA GLY A 284 32.94 11.93 -9.37
C GLY A 284 32.48 12.85 -10.52
N TYR A 285 31.59 12.41 -11.40
CA TYR A 285 31.09 13.22 -12.50
C TYR A 285 29.86 14.05 -12.11
N PRO A 286 29.55 15.14 -12.81
CA PRO A 286 28.37 15.96 -12.58
C PRO A 286 27.07 15.14 -12.71
N GLY A 287 26.16 15.32 -11.77
CA GLY A 287 24.90 14.56 -11.73
C GLY A 287 24.94 13.29 -10.84
N ALA A 288 26.05 13.03 -10.17
CA ALA A 288 26.13 11.97 -9.17
C ALA A 288 25.30 12.28 -7.93
N VAL A 289 25.04 11.28 -7.09
CA VAL A 289 24.21 11.43 -5.87
C VAL A 289 24.69 12.54 -4.95
N ARG A 290 26.03 12.71 -4.82
CA ARG A 290 26.61 13.79 -4.02
C ARG A 290 26.15 15.18 -4.45
N ASP A 291 25.91 15.38 -5.76
CA ASP A 291 25.45 16.68 -6.26
C ASP A 291 23.99 16.93 -5.84
N ALA A 292 23.15 15.87 -5.81
CA ALA A 292 21.79 15.95 -5.28
C ALA A 292 21.80 16.27 -3.77
N VAL A 293 22.63 15.56 -3.00
CA VAL A 293 22.80 15.82 -1.56
C VAL A 293 23.34 17.25 -1.32
N ALA A 294 24.35 17.68 -2.08
CA ALA A 294 24.90 19.04 -1.97
C ALA A 294 23.91 20.12 -2.38
N ALA A 295 22.94 19.80 -3.25
CA ALA A 295 21.84 20.70 -3.60
C ALA A 295 20.75 20.75 -2.52
N GLY A 296 20.68 19.79 -1.61
CA GLY A 296 19.69 19.72 -0.53
C GLY A 296 18.55 18.71 -0.77
N CYS A 297 18.75 17.73 -1.67
CA CYS A 297 17.80 16.63 -1.88
C CYS A 297 17.91 15.56 -0.79
#